data_46e989024b5d4a5713c611d30aa887fe
#
_entry.id   46e989024b5d4a5713c611d30aa887fe
#
_cell.length_a   1.000
_cell.length_b   1.000
_cell.length_c   1.000
_cell.angle_alpha   90.00
_cell.angle_beta   90.00
_cell.angle_gamma   90.00
#
_symmetry.space_group_name_H-M   'P 1'
#
loop_
_entity.id
_entity.type
_entity.pdbx_description
1 polymer ?
#
loop_
_entity_poly.entity_id
_entity_poly.type
_entity_poly.pdbx_seq_one_letter_code
_entity_poly.pdbx_strand_id
1 'polypeptide(L)'
;MASTLLYDFKRSLLKPVVLITLVFFAIAGMGVSLLLLHLSGIGPSDYENLNLLALYYHSVKNSFVTGIVFNNQGEPLPDAEILVMNDGKVVNSTVTNSQGTFNITIGYPLPLNTSESTPNISVKVEYNGLTRFGSSVSTQYSGTGFGALSSGVNYAVIPIINSSELWKFSVYSPIIFPNSSESAIAVLQEFDDHLIILSSDNLTLELGFLHNFSEFNSSSPLPNKKVVNVSAFKPEIVSLDIPNGANSVVVEYYLLGSPILIYGSRSLVYPLTYLGHEVLSFYPSALAFYAGFFPFVAIYLAYSMFANPRSNGTLEFLLARPVTKGILYFNRLMANLLTVLVSSVIVNVVAALVISLYTGIPIASYIIIMETLGIFTNVSAYVSLTYMFGGLAKESKIALALPIILYFVLPVISFLGSFSPSMYWLAYVPPSVLESYINDKIFNISQSLSLLGSVVSAALWVTVPAIIGYVAFKKEDI
;
A
#
# COMPACT_ATOMS: atom_id res chain seq x y z
N MET A 1 -17.42 35.27 22.62
CA MET A 1 -16.63 34.03 22.67
C MET A 1 -16.09 33.62 21.29
N ALA A 2 -16.94 33.52 20.24
CA ALA A 2 -16.47 33.13 18.90
C ALA A 2 -15.38 34.02 18.30
N SER A 3 -15.39 35.33 18.57
CA SER A 3 -14.39 36.27 18.05
C SER A 3 -12.98 36.06 18.64
N THR A 4 -12.86 35.70 19.92
CA THR A 4 -11.56 35.48 20.58
C THR A 4 -10.95 34.16 20.13
N LEU A 5 -11.74 33.09 20.02
CA LEU A 5 -11.29 31.81 19.47
C LEU A 5 -10.79 31.95 18.03
N LEU A 6 -11.55 32.64 17.18
CA LEU A 6 -11.18 32.86 15.78
C LEU A 6 -9.89 33.68 15.65
N TYR A 7 -9.70 34.69 16.52
CA TYR A 7 -8.48 35.45 16.57
C TYR A 7 -7.27 34.61 16.96
N ASP A 8 -7.38 33.80 18.02
CA ASP A 8 -6.31 32.93 18.49
C ASP A 8 -5.99 31.85 17.45
N PHE A 9 -7.01 31.30 16.78
CA PHE A 9 -6.84 30.37 15.68
C PHE A 9 -6.08 30.98 14.49
N LYS A 10 -6.50 32.14 13.99
CA LYS A 10 -5.80 32.86 12.91
C LYS A 10 -4.35 33.17 13.31
N ARG A 11 -4.14 33.61 14.54
CA ARG A 11 -2.79 33.89 15.08
C ARG A 11 -1.92 32.64 15.17
N SER A 12 -2.51 31.49 15.47
CA SER A 12 -1.82 30.18 15.50
C SER A 12 -1.48 29.69 14.12
N LEU A 13 -2.46 29.62 13.23
CA LEU A 13 -2.32 29.09 11.87
C LEU A 13 -1.39 29.93 10.99
N LEU A 14 -1.48 31.27 11.08
CA LEU A 14 -0.70 32.18 10.25
C LEU A 14 0.70 32.50 10.84
N LYS A 15 1.13 31.81 11.90
CA LYS A 15 2.52 31.96 12.34
C LYS A 15 3.47 31.49 11.22
N PRO A 16 4.53 32.30 10.92
CA PRO A 16 5.49 31.91 9.87
C PRO A 16 6.07 30.51 10.06
N VAL A 17 6.32 30.10 11.31
CA VAL A 17 6.83 28.74 11.62
C VAL A 17 5.85 27.67 11.13
N VAL A 18 4.53 27.84 11.31
CA VAL A 18 3.53 26.87 10.85
C VAL A 18 3.50 26.84 9.34
N LEU A 19 3.43 27.98 8.69
CA LEU A 19 3.35 28.05 7.22
C LEU A 19 4.61 27.50 6.55
N ILE A 20 5.80 27.87 7.04
CA ILE A 20 7.06 27.38 6.51
C ILE A 20 7.18 25.87 6.69
N THR A 21 6.85 25.36 7.88
CA THR A 21 6.93 23.91 8.14
C THR A 21 5.89 23.11 7.36
N LEU A 22 4.66 23.62 7.17
CA LEU A 22 3.67 22.98 6.32
C LEU A 22 4.16 22.85 4.89
N VAL A 23 4.68 23.94 4.31
CA VAL A 23 5.21 23.93 2.94
C VAL A 23 6.42 22.99 2.85
N PHE A 24 7.34 23.07 3.82
CA PHE A 24 8.53 22.24 3.84
C PHE A 24 8.19 20.74 3.93
N PHE A 25 7.32 20.34 4.87
CA PHE A 25 6.97 18.93 5.04
C PHE A 25 6.10 18.39 3.91
N ALA A 26 5.25 19.24 3.34
CA ALA A 26 4.51 18.88 2.14
C ALA A 26 5.47 18.62 0.97
N ILE A 27 6.41 19.50 0.70
CA ILE A 27 7.39 19.33 -0.39
C ILE A 27 8.30 18.13 -0.12
N ALA A 28 8.85 18.00 1.10
CA ALA A 28 9.76 16.91 1.44
C ALA A 28 9.06 15.54 1.38
N GLY A 29 7.88 15.42 1.98
CA GLY A 29 7.10 14.18 1.98
C GLY A 29 6.67 13.77 0.58
N MET A 30 6.08 14.68 -0.18
CA MET A 30 5.69 14.42 -1.56
C MET A 30 6.89 14.14 -2.46
N GLY A 31 7.98 14.89 -2.31
CA GLY A 31 9.20 14.66 -3.10
C GLY A 31 9.79 13.28 -2.87
N VAL A 32 9.85 12.82 -1.62
CA VAL A 32 10.30 11.45 -1.30
C VAL A 32 9.35 10.40 -1.87
N SER A 33 8.03 10.59 -1.72
CA SER A 33 7.06 9.64 -2.26
C SER A 33 7.07 9.56 -3.77
N LEU A 34 7.17 10.69 -4.46
CA LEU A 34 7.30 10.71 -5.92
C LEU A 34 8.61 10.06 -6.39
N LEU A 35 9.70 10.27 -5.66
CA LEU A 35 10.97 9.61 -5.93
C LEU A 35 10.86 8.08 -5.74
N LEU A 36 10.24 7.64 -4.65
CA LEU A 36 10.03 6.21 -4.40
C LEU A 36 9.10 5.58 -5.45
N LEU A 37 8.00 6.25 -5.81
CA LEU A 37 7.13 5.84 -6.91
C LEU A 37 7.90 5.71 -8.23
N HIS A 38 8.73 6.69 -8.56
CA HIS A 38 9.55 6.66 -9.76
C HIS A 38 10.59 5.52 -9.73
N LEU A 39 11.25 5.30 -8.60
CA LEU A 39 12.22 4.20 -8.42
C LEU A 39 11.56 2.82 -8.43
N SER A 40 10.30 2.70 -8.00
CA SER A 40 9.54 1.46 -8.12
C SER A 40 8.97 1.24 -9.52
N GLY A 41 9.27 2.14 -10.46
CA GLY A 41 8.81 2.05 -11.84
C GLY A 41 7.35 2.51 -12.04
N ILE A 42 6.72 3.06 -10.99
CA ILE A 42 5.41 3.70 -11.08
C ILE A 42 5.64 5.13 -11.57
N GLY A 43 5.58 5.32 -12.89
CA GLY A 43 5.79 6.60 -13.55
C GLY A 43 4.50 7.43 -13.65
N PRO A 44 4.62 8.68 -14.15
CA PRO A 44 3.47 9.40 -14.65
C PRO A 44 2.75 8.52 -15.66
N SER A 45 1.45 8.56 -15.62
CA SER A 45 0.56 7.77 -16.48
C SER A 45 0.64 8.15 -17.96
N ASP A 46 1.80 8.13 -18.57
CA ASP A 46 1.89 7.78 -19.97
C ASP A 46 1.46 6.31 -20.06
N TYR A 47 0.15 6.10 -19.76
CA TYR A 47 -0.51 4.81 -19.86
C TYR A 47 -0.49 4.38 -21.31
N GLU A 48 0.63 3.85 -21.67
CA GLU A 48 0.66 2.97 -22.80
C GLU A 48 -0.22 1.79 -22.41
N ASN A 49 -1.44 1.80 -22.90
CA ASN A 49 -2.46 0.77 -22.75
C ASN A 49 -2.04 -0.52 -23.45
N LEU A 50 -0.83 -0.98 -23.14
CA LEU A 50 -0.18 -2.08 -23.84
C LEU A 50 0.51 -2.99 -22.83
N ASN A 51 -0.11 -4.12 -22.56
CA ASN A 51 0.42 -5.15 -21.68
C ASN A 51 0.58 -6.45 -22.45
N LEU A 52 1.56 -7.26 -22.06
CA LEU A 52 1.80 -8.59 -22.61
C LEU A 52 2.11 -9.55 -21.48
N LEU A 53 1.54 -10.74 -21.56
CA LEU A 53 2.01 -11.89 -20.84
C LEU A 53 2.37 -12.98 -21.84
N ALA A 54 3.60 -13.44 -21.80
CA ALA A 54 4.05 -14.53 -22.65
C ALA A 54 4.77 -15.62 -21.86
N LEU A 55 4.66 -16.84 -22.36
CA LEU A 55 5.35 -18.02 -21.88
C LEU A 55 6.28 -18.52 -22.97
N TYR A 56 7.57 -18.57 -22.66
CA TYR A 56 8.53 -19.35 -23.43
C TYR A 56 8.58 -20.76 -22.87
N TYR A 57 8.47 -21.73 -23.76
CA TYR A 57 8.56 -23.15 -23.44
C TYR A 57 9.47 -23.87 -24.42
N HIS A 58 10.42 -24.61 -23.91
CA HIS A 58 11.31 -25.44 -24.70
C HIS A 58 11.16 -26.90 -24.31
N SER A 59 10.68 -27.71 -25.24
CA SER A 59 10.74 -29.18 -25.18
C SER A 59 11.90 -29.69 -26.03
N VAL A 60 12.24 -30.96 -25.89
CA VAL A 60 13.34 -31.63 -26.60
C VAL A 60 13.30 -31.43 -28.12
N LYS A 61 12.16 -31.13 -28.71
CA LYS A 61 11.96 -31.02 -30.16
C LYS A 61 11.69 -29.60 -30.66
N ASN A 62 11.01 -28.77 -29.91
CA ASN A 62 10.55 -27.46 -30.37
C ASN A 62 10.58 -26.42 -29.25
N SER A 63 10.80 -25.17 -29.62
CA SER A 63 10.66 -24.03 -28.73
C SER A 63 9.51 -23.16 -29.20
N PHE A 64 8.71 -22.67 -28.26
CA PHE A 64 7.53 -21.85 -28.52
C PHE A 64 7.53 -20.61 -27.63
N VAL A 65 7.01 -19.50 -28.17
CA VAL A 65 6.57 -18.37 -27.36
C VAL A 65 5.09 -18.19 -27.63
N THR A 66 4.29 -18.39 -26.62
CA THR A 66 2.85 -18.15 -26.67
C THR A 66 2.49 -17.02 -25.71
N GLY A 67 1.55 -16.19 -26.06
CA GLY A 67 1.19 -15.07 -25.20
C GLY A 67 -0.08 -14.37 -25.62
N ILE A 68 -0.42 -13.36 -24.83
CA ILE A 68 -1.57 -12.49 -25.03
C ILE A 68 -1.17 -11.04 -24.81
N VAL A 69 -1.69 -10.17 -25.67
CA VAL A 69 -1.56 -8.72 -25.56
C VAL A 69 -2.91 -8.15 -25.19
N PHE A 70 -2.94 -7.26 -24.21
CA PHE A 70 -4.17 -6.71 -23.65
C PHE A 70 -3.95 -5.27 -23.15
N ASN A 71 -5.04 -4.53 -23.01
CA ASN A 71 -5.02 -3.18 -22.45
C ASN A 71 -5.12 -3.20 -20.91
N ASN A 72 -5.13 -2.03 -20.28
CA ASN A 72 -5.24 -1.90 -18.83
C ASN A 72 -6.62 -2.32 -18.27
N GLN A 73 -7.63 -2.50 -19.11
CA GLN A 73 -8.93 -3.04 -18.74
C GLN A 73 -9.01 -4.57 -18.87
N GLY A 74 -7.92 -5.24 -19.29
CA GLY A 74 -7.91 -6.68 -19.55
C GLY A 74 -8.50 -7.07 -20.91
N GLU A 75 -8.85 -6.09 -21.77
CA GLU A 75 -9.39 -6.37 -23.09
C GLU A 75 -8.25 -6.77 -24.04
N PRO A 76 -8.43 -7.82 -24.84
CA PRO A 76 -7.44 -8.28 -25.79
C PRO A 76 -7.18 -7.27 -26.92
N LEU A 77 -5.93 -7.09 -27.30
CA LEU A 77 -5.51 -6.20 -28.38
C LEU A 77 -5.17 -6.99 -29.64
N PRO A 78 -6.03 -6.98 -30.67
CA PRO A 78 -5.75 -7.59 -31.97
C PRO A 78 -4.74 -6.76 -32.76
N ASP A 79 -4.11 -7.40 -33.75
CA ASP A 79 -3.19 -6.78 -34.70
C ASP A 79 -1.95 -6.10 -34.08
N ALA A 80 -1.57 -6.48 -32.86
CA ALA A 80 -0.32 -6.05 -32.26
C ALA A 80 0.86 -6.85 -32.88
N GLU A 81 1.90 -6.16 -33.31
CA GLU A 81 3.10 -6.78 -33.83
C GLU A 81 4.00 -7.29 -32.70
N ILE A 82 4.38 -8.55 -32.78
CA ILE A 82 5.21 -9.24 -31.79
C ILE A 82 6.51 -9.65 -32.42
N LEU A 83 7.62 -9.19 -31.85
CA LEU A 83 8.97 -9.61 -32.24
C LEU A 83 9.62 -10.35 -31.07
N VAL A 84 9.95 -11.61 -31.29
CA VAL A 84 10.71 -12.40 -30.31
C VAL A 84 12.21 -12.26 -30.62
N MET A 85 12.96 -11.91 -29.59
CA MET A 85 14.39 -11.66 -29.68
C MET A 85 15.18 -12.58 -28.75
N ASN A 86 16.36 -13.00 -29.19
CA ASN A 86 17.37 -13.67 -28.39
C ASN A 86 18.67 -12.88 -28.47
N ASP A 87 19.22 -12.51 -27.32
CA ASP A 87 20.43 -11.66 -27.23
C ASP A 87 20.34 -10.39 -28.11
N GLY A 88 19.16 -9.77 -28.17
CA GLY A 88 18.88 -8.55 -28.93
C GLY A 88 18.71 -8.74 -30.44
N LYS A 89 18.76 -10.00 -30.94
CA LYS A 89 18.51 -10.31 -32.38
C LYS A 89 17.10 -10.87 -32.54
N VAL A 90 16.35 -10.34 -33.50
CA VAL A 90 15.02 -10.87 -33.85
C VAL A 90 15.16 -12.29 -34.36
N VAL A 91 14.50 -13.22 -33.71
CA VAL A 91 14.47 -14.65 -34.07
C VAL A 91 13.23 -14.93 -34.91
N ASN A 92 12.08 -14.39 -34.53
CA ASN A 92 10.84 -14.56 -35.30
C ASN A 92 9.85 -13.43 -34.95
N SER A 93 8.82 -13.25 -35.77
CA SER A 93 7.78 -12.25 -35.57
C SER A 93 6.40 -12.78 -35.95
N THR A 94 5.38 -12.21 -35.37
CA THR A 94 3.97 -12.49 -35.67
C THR A 94 3.08 -11.31 -35.30
N VAL A 95 1.78 -11.45 -35.56
CA VAL A 95 0.77 -10.46 -35.18
C VAL A 95 -0.27 -11.16 -34.33
N THR A 96 -0.83 -10.48 -33.35
CA THR A 96 -1.89 -11.03 -32.51
C THR A 96 -3.19 -11.22 -33.29
N ASN A 97 -3.93 -12.28 -32.97
CA ASN A 97 -5.23 -12.54 -33.58
C ASN A 97 -6.35 -11.67 -32.96
N SER A 98 -7.60 -11.88 -33.37
CA SER A 98 -8.78 -11.16 -32.85
C SER A 98 -9.00 -11.32 -31.34
N GLN A 99 -8.39 -12.30 -30.70
CA GLN A 99 -8.42 -12.53 -29.24
C GLN A 99 -7.16 -11.99 -28.56
N GLY A 100 -6.34 -11.18 -29.23
CA GLY A 100 -5.09 -10.65 -28.70
C GLY A 100 -4.01 -11.70 -28.46
N THR A 101 -4.22 -12.95 -28.88
CA THR A 101 -3.29 -14.06 -28.63
C THR A 101 -2.36 -14.30 -29.79
N PHE A 102 -1.17 -14.84 -29.49
CA PHE A 102 -0.18 -15.25 -30.47
C PHE A 102 0.52 -16.54 -30.04
N ASN A 103 1.05 -17.25 -31.03
CA ASN A 103 1.90 -18.40 -30.83
C ASN A 103 3.00 -18.42 -31.89
N ILE A 104 4.26 -18.43 -31.46
CA ILE A 104 5.43 -18.41 -32.34
C ILE A 104 6.25 -19.66 -32.06
N THR A 105 6.55 -20.41 -33.10
CA THR A 105 7.53 -21.50 -33.05
C THR A 105 8.92 -20.94 -33.32
N ILE A 106 9.85 -21.19 -32.41
CA ILE A 106 11.25 -20.84 -32.55
C ILE A 106 12.02 -22.11 -32.96
N GLY A 107 12.56 -22.14 -34.18
CA GLY A 107 13.09 -23.35 -34.82
C GLY A 107 14.36 -23.96 -34.19
N TYR A 108 14.93 -23.39 -33.12
CA TYR A 108 16.13 -23.88 -32.45
C TYR A 108 15.97 -23.94 -30.95
N PRO A 109 16.49 -25.00 -30.28
CA PRO A 109 16.75 -24.93 -28.88
C PRO A 109 17.76 -23.81 -28.64
N LEU A 110 17.35 -22.75 -27.94
CA LEU A 110 18.29 -21.70 -27.57
C LEU A 110 19.27 -22.29 -26.56
N PRO A 111 20.59 -22.06 -26.75
CA PRO A 111 21.57 -22.60 -25.82
C PRO A 111 21.33 -22.04 -24.44
N LEU A 112 21.11 -22.93 -23.47
CA LEU A 112 21.07 -22.59 -22.08
C LEU A 112 22.47 -22.21 -21.64
N ASN A 113 22.61 -21.06 -21.06
CA ASN A 113 23.76 -20.77 -20.25
C ASN A 113 23.75 -21.72 -19.04
N THR A 114 24.70 -22.61 -18.96
CA THR A 114 24.78 -23.67 -17.96
C THR A 114 24.95 -23.15 -16.52
N SER A 115 25.12 -21.85 -16.34
CA SER A 115 25.22 -21.18 -15.03
C SER A 115 23.97 -20.38 -14.64
N GLU A 116 23.09 -20.04 -15.57
CA GLU A 116 21.84 -19.33 -15.33
C GLU A 116 20.70 -20.09 -16.02
N SER A 117 19.76 -20.57 -15.24
CA SER A 117 18.69 -21.47 -15.67
C SER A 117 17.63 -20.84 -16.59
N THR A 118 17.83 -19.63 -17.10
CA THR A 118 16.87 -18.92 -17.94
C THR A 118 17.47 -18.47 -19.27
N PRO A 119 16.79 -18.74 -20.39
CA PRO A 119 17.22 -18.22 -21.69
C PRO A 119 17.05 -16.68 -21.72
N ASN A 120 17.97 -15.98 -22.33
CA ASN A 120 17.92 -14.52 -22.51
C ASN A 120 16.97 -14.14 -23.66
N ILE A 121 15.68 -14.44 -23.46
CA ILE A 121 14.62 -14.14 -24.41
C ILE A 121 13.94 -12.85 -24.02
N SER A 122 13.73 -12.01 -25.01
CA SER A 122 12.93 -10.80 -24.88
C SER A 122 11.85 -10.75 -25.98
N VAL A 123 10.78 -10.08 -25.67
CA VAL A 123 9.69 -9.82 -26.62
C VAL A 123 9.52 -8.31 -26.75
N LYS A 124 9.42 -7.85 -27.97
CA LYS A 124 9.04 -6.49 -28.31
C LYS A 124 7.62 -6.51 -28.84
N VAL A 125 6.77 -5.63 -28.34
CA VAL A 125 5.39 -5.44 -28.80
C VAL A 125 5.27 -4.06 -29.40
N GLU A 126 4.66 -3.97 -30.57
CA GLU A 126 4.31 -2.71 -31.22
C GLU A 126 2.81 -2.67 -31.49
N TYR A 127 2.15 -1.62 -31.06
CA TYR A 127 0.72 -1.42 -31.24
C TYR A 127 0.38 0.06 -31.31
N ASN A 128 -0.26 0.51 -32.38
CA ASN A 128 -0.67 1.91 -32.61
C ASN A 128 0.42 2.97 -32.34
N GLY A 129 1.66 2.66 -32.73
CA GLY A 129 2.81 3.54 -32.51
C GLY A 129 3.45 3.43 -31.12
N LEU A 130 2.86 2.64 -30.23
CA LEU A 130 3.45 2.30 -28.94
C LEU A 130 4.40 1.11 -29.10
N THR A 131 5.54 1.18 -28.44
CA THR A 131 6.52 0.09 -28.43
C THR A 131 6.91 -0.24 -27.01
N ARG A 132 6.85 -1.53 -26.66
CA ARG A 132 7.30 -2.02 -25.37
C ARG A 132 8.22 -3.22 -25.48
N PHE A 133 9.08 -3.39 -24.46
CA PHE A 133 10.01 -4.49 -24.35
C PHE A 133 9.81 -5.23 -23.04
N GLY A 134 9.73 -6.56 -23.11
CA GLY A 134 9.77 -7.45 -21.96
C GLY A 134 10.93 -8.43 -22.08
N SER A 135 11.61 -8.68 -20.99
CA SER A 135 12.64 -9.70 -20.88
C SER A 135 12.13 -10.89 -20.06
N SER A 136 12.73 -12.06 -20.30
CA SER A 136 12.46 -13.24 -19.51
C SER A 136 12.79 -12.98 -18.03
N VAL A 137 11.85 -13.29 -17.17
CA VAL A 137 12.05 -13.23 -15.71
C VAL A 137 12.33 -14.64 -15.22
N SER A 138 13.44 -14.82 -14.52
CA SER A 138 13.67 -16.06 -13.81
C SER A 138 12.68 -16.10 -12.64
N THR A 139 11.78 -17.06 -12.68
CA THR A 139 10.90 -17.35 -11.57
C THR A 139 11.70 -18.06 -10.48
N GLN A 140 12.59 -17.37 -9.78
CA GLN A 140 13.08 -17.83 -8.50
C GLN A 140 11.93 -17.66 -7.49
N TYR A 141 11.12 -18.69 -7.41
CA TYR A 141 10.14 -18.80 -6.35
C TYR A 141 10.87 -19.10 -5.04
N SER A 142 10.91 -18.15 -4.15
CA SER A 142 11.26 -18.34 -2.73
C SER A 142 10.07 -18.95 -1.98
N GLY A 143 9.66 -20.15 -2.36
CA GLY A 143 8.54 -20.85 -1.74
C GLY A 143 8.73 -22.35 -1.89
N THR A 144 9.27 -22.94 -0.85
CA THR A 144 9.17 -24.34 -0.45
C THR A 144 8.93 -25.38 -1.57
N GLY A 145 10.00 -25.98 -2.08
CA GLY A 145 9.96 -27.40 -2.40
C GLY A 145 9.64 -27.81 -3.84
N PHE A 146 9.79 -26.97 -4.83
CA PHE A 146 9.77 -27.46 -6.21
C PHE A 146 11.19 -27.86 -6.63
N GLY A 147 11.40 -29.16 -6.72
CA GLY A 147 12.62 -29.73 -7.25
C GLY A 147 12.90 -29.28 -8.67
N ALA A 148 14.17 -29.26 -9.06
CA ALA A 148 14.59 -28.96 -10.40
C ALA A 148 13.74 -29.77 -11.41
N LEU A 149 13.25 -29.09 -12.46
CA LEU A 149 12.61 -29.72 -13.58
C LEU A 149 13.49 -30.86 -14.09
N SER A 150 12.88 -32.00 -14.36
CA SER A 150 13.58 -33.13 -14.96
C SER A 150 14.33 -32.66 -16.22
N SER A 151 15.53 -33.13 -16.39
CA SER A 151 16.47 -32.76 -17.45
C SER A 151 15.79 -32.72 -18.83
N GLY A 152 15.67 -31.52 -19.40
CA GLY A 152 15.25 -31.34 -20.79
C GLY A 152 14.13 -30.37 -21.07
N VAL A 153 13.51 -29.75 -20.06
CA VAL A 153 12.45 -28.75 -20.25
C VAL A 153 12.86 -27.43 -19.61
N ASN A 154 12.84 -26.38 -20.42
CA ASN A 154 13.14 -25.02 -19.99
C ASN A 154 11.96 -24.10 -20.31
N TYR A 155 11.65 -23.21 -19.38
CA TYR A 155 10.61 -22.23 -19.57
C TYR A 155 11.06 -20.85 -19.05
N ALA A 156 10.44 -19.83 -19.57
CA ALA A 156 10.57 -18.47 -19.04
C ALA A 156 9.24 -17.75 -19.20
N VAL A 157 8.89 -16.96 -18.21
CA VAL A 157 7.76 -16.04 -18.29
C VAL A 157 8.29 -14.69 -18.73
N ILE A 158 7.61 -14.05 -19.69
CA ILE A 158 7.99 -12.76 -20.24
C ILE A 158 6.81 -11.81 -20.01
N PRO A 159 6.79 -11.05 -18.91
CA PRO A 159 5.79 -10.04 -18.68
C PRO A 159 6.22 -8.71 -19.30
N ILE A 160 5.31 -8.04 -19.99
CA ILE A 160 5.34 -6.60 -20.25
C ILE A 160 4.09 -6.05 -19.61
N ILE A 161 4.27 -5.45 -18.45
CA ILE A 161 3.15 -4.99 -17.64
C ILE A 161 3.49 -3.58 -17.22
N ASN A 162 2.53 -2.69 -17.29
CA ASN A 162 2.71 -1.37 -16.73
C ASN A 162 3.04 -1.51 -15.23
N SER A 163 4.08 -0.85 -14.77
CA SER A 163 4.57 -0.96 -13.40
C SER A 163 3.48 -0.61 -12.36
N SER A 164 2.54 0.30 -12.71
CA SER A 164 1.37 0.60 -11.89
C SER A 164 0.36 -0.55 -11.79
N GLU A 165 0.45 -1.53 -12.70
CA GLU A 165 -0.42 -2.69 -12.78
C GLU A 165 0.25 -3.98 -12.26
N LEU A 166 1.55 -3.97 -11.98
CA LEU A 166 2.31 -5.12 -11.45
C LEU A 166 1.67 -5.77 -10.22
N TRP A 167 0.89 -5.01 -9.47
CA TRP A 167 0.23 -5.45 -8.24
C TRP A 167 -1.00 -6.29 -8.45
N LYS A 168 -1.62 -6.15 -9.60
CA LYS A 168 -2.72 -7.02 -10.02
C LYS A 168 -2.22 -8.43 -10.34
N PHE A 169 -0.92 -8.62 -10.36
CA PHE A 169 -0.26 -9.83 -10.83
C PHE A 169 0.62 -10.44 -9.75
N SER A 170 0.10 -11.21 -8.87
CA SER A 170 0.91 -11.78 -7.80
C SER A 170 0.95 -13.30 -7.77
N VAL A 171 0.39 -14.00 -8.72
CA VAL A 171 0.48 -15.47 -8.73
C VAL A 171 1.13 -15.96 -10.03
N TYR A 172 2.44 -16.12 -9.99
CA TYR A 172 3.13 -17.02 -10.92
C TYR A 172 3.16 -18.38 -10.25
N SER A 173 2.43 -19.34 -10.79
CA SER A 173 2.55 -20.73 -10.35
C SER A 173 2.93 -21.58 -11.56
N PRO A 174 4.20 -21.91 -11.73
CA PRO A 174 4.55 -23.01 -12.61
C PRO A 174 4.05 -24.31 -11.99
N ILE A 175 3.26 -25.06 -12.74
CA ILE A 175 2.76 -26.36 -12.33
C ILE A 175 3.73 -27.42 -12.85
N ILE A 176 4.35 -28.15 -11.93
CA ILE A 176 5.20 -29.29 -12.26
C ILE A 176 4.41 -30.54 -11.90
N PHE A 177 4.18 -31.40 -12.89
CA PHE A 177 3.47 -32.65 -12.66
C PHE A 177 4.45 -33.70 -12.12
N PRO A 178 4.24 -34.23 -10.89
CA PRO A 178 5.02 -35.33 -10.39
C PRO A 178 4.68 -36.60 -11.16
N ASN A 179 5.69 -37.38 -11.54
CA ASN A 179 5.59 -38.72 -12.13
C ASN A 179 5.27 -38.87 -13.63
N SER A 180 5.34 -37.81 -14.44
CA SER A 180 5.30 -37.96 -15.88
C SER A 180 6.67 -37.65 -16.49
N SER A 181 7.04 -38.34 -17.58
CA SER A 181 8.17 -37.95 -18.42
C SER A 181 7.91 -36.64 -19.20
N GLU A 182 6.71 -36.10 -19.09
CA GLU A 182 6.25 -34.86 -19.67
C GLU A 182 5.95 -33.88 -18.54
N SER A 183 6.61 -32.76 -18.53
CA SER A 183 6.34 -31.65 -17.59
C SER A 183 5.54 -30.58 -18.32
N ALA A 184 4.34 -30.35 -17.87
CA ALA A 184 3.53 -29.22 -18.31
C ALA A 184 3.73 -28.03 -17.40
N ILE A 185 3.62 -26.84 -17.96
CA ILE A 185 3.74 -25.58 -17.25
C ILE A 185 2.51 -24.75 -17.54
N ALA A 186 1.85 -24.30 -16.49
CA ALA A 186 0.83 -23.28 -16.62
C ALA A 186 1.25 -22.04 -15.84
N VAL A 187 1.03 -20.91 -16.43
CA VAL A 187 1.21 -19.60 -15.81
C VAL A 187 -0.16 -18.99 -15.66
N LEU A 188 -0.50 -18.65 -14.44
CA LEU A 188 -1.73 -17.97 -14.11
C LEU A 188 -1.40 -16.57 -13.63
N GLN A 189 -2.13 -15.62 -14.14
CA GLN A 189 -1.98 -14.25 -13.78
C GLN A 189 -3.35 -13.62 -13.57
N GLU A 190 -3.59 -13.12 -12.37
CA GLU A 190 -4.80 -12.40 -12.02
C GLU A 190 -4.67 -10.93 -12.43
N PHE A 191 -5.72 -10.41 -13.03
CA PHE A 191 -5.83 -9.03 -13.47
C PHE A 191 -7.24 -8.52 -13.15
N ASP A 192 -7.39 -7.71 -12.12
CA ASP A 192 -8.68 -7.28 -11.57
C ASP A 192 -9.62 -8.47 -11.31
N ASP A 193 -10.72 -8.53 -12.07
CA ASP A 193 -11.71 -9.57 -12.09
C ASP A 193 -11.48 -10.62 -13.22
N HIS A 194 -10.28 -10.63 -13.79
CA HIS A 194 -9.89 -11.55 -14.84
C HIS A 194 -8.69 -12.40 -14.44
N LEU A 195 -8.68 -13.65 -14.89
CA LEU A 195 -7.54 -14.55 -14.78
C LEU A 195 -7.00 -14.83 -16.17
N ILE A 196 -5.74 -14.47 -16.40
CA ILE A 196 -5.04 -14.82 -17.63
C ILE A 196 -4.33 -16.15 -17.40
N ILE A 197 -4.56 -17.10 -18.30
CA ILE A 197 -4.04 -18.46 -18.18
C ILE A 197 -3.27 -18.81 -19.44
N LEU A 198 -2.01 -19.22 -19.25
CA LEU A 198 -1.18 -19.79 -20.31
C LEU A 198 -0.69 -21.16 -19.88
N SER A 199 -0.89 -22.16 -20.69
CA SER A 199 -0.45 -23.52 -20.40
C SER A 199 0.27 -24.17 -21.58
N SER A 200 1.26 -25.00 -21.29
CA SER A 200 1.91 -25.86 -22.28
C SER A 200 1.14 -27.15 -22.56
N ASP A 201 0.09 -27.44 -21.78
CA ASP A 201 -0.74 -28.62 -21.93
C ASP A 201 -2.23 -28.32 -21.69
N ASN A 202 -3.09 -29.27 -22.04
CA ASN A 202 -4.53 -29.16 -21.78
C ASN A 202 -4.79 -29.35 -20.27
N LEU A 203 -5.39 -28.35 -19.64
CA LEU A 203 -5.71 -28.36 -18.21
C LEU A 203 -7.18 -28.09 -17.97
N THR A 204 -7.70 -28.68 -16.90
CA THR A 204 -8.95 -28.25 -16.29
C THR A 204 -8.63 -27.58 -14.97
N LEU A 205 -9.12 -26.36 -14.80
CA LEU A 205 -8.98 -25.59 -13.58
C LEU A 205 -10.32 -25.52 -12.86
N GLU A 206 -10.31 -25.67 -11.56
CA GLU A 206 -11.43 -25.39 -10.68
C GLU A 206 -11.10 -24.20 -9.80
N LEU A 207 -11.87 -23.13 -9.95
CA LEU A 207 -11.73 -21.91 -9.20
C LEU A 207 -12.76 -21.91 -8.06
N GLY A 208 -12.31 -21.72 -6.83
CA GLY A 208 -13.17 -21.60 -5.65
C GLY A 208 -12.92 -20.26 -4.94
N PHE A 209 -13.98 -19.63 -4.43
CA PHE A 209 -13.90 -18.36 -3.73
C PHE A 209 -14.13 -18.55 -2.23
N LEU A 210 -13.25 -18.03 -1.40
CA LEU A 210 -13.31 -18.12 0.05
C LEU A 210 -13.45 -16.74 0.67
N HIS A 211 -14.22 -16.64 1.76
CA HIS A 211 -14.28 -15.42 2.57
C HIS A 211 -13.03 -15.24 3.43
N ASN A 212 -12.44 -16.36 3.86
CA ASN A 212 -11.19 -16.35 4.60
C ASN A 212 -10.39 -17.61 4.25
N PHE A 213 -9.08 -17.47 4.03
CA PHE A 213 -8.20 -18.60 3.71
C PHE A 213 -8.16 -19.67 4.82
N SER A 214 -8.38 -19.28 6.08
CA SER A 214 -8.46 -20.23 7.20
C SER A 214 -9.63 -21.23 7.09
N GLU A 215 -10.62 -20.95 6.24
CA GLU A 215 -11.74 -21.86 5.96
C GLU A 215 -11.38 -22.94 4.94
N PHE A 216 -10.23 -22.81 4.29
CA PHE A 216 -9.80 -23.78 3.29
C PHE A 216 -9.41 -25.09 3.97
N ASN A 217 -10.08 -26.16 3.54
CA ASN A 217 -9.75 -27.53 3.93
C ASN A 217 -9.57 -28.34 2.64
N SER A 218 -8.36 -28.85 2.42
CA SER A 218 -7.99 -29.64 1.23
C SER A 218 -8.83 -30.90 1.01
N SER A 219 -9.59 -31.32 2.02
CA SER A 219 -10.49 -32.49 1.93
C SER A 219 -11.95 -32.12 1.62
N SER A 220 -12.30 -30.83 1.58
CA SER A 220 -13.64 -30.37 1.26
C SER A 220 -13.71 -29.79 -0.15
N PRO A 221 -14.83 -30.02 -0.89
CA PRO A 221 -14.98 -29.43 -2.23
C PRO A 221 -14.96 -27.91 -2.14
N LEU A 222 -14.38 -27.28 -3.17
CA LEU A 222 -14.31 -25.81 -3.26
C LEU A 222 -15.73 -25.21 -3.28
N PRO A 223 -15.99 -24.19 -2.45
CA PRO A 223 -17.26 -23.46 -2.48
C PRO A 223 -17.34 -22.59 -3.75
N ASN A 224 -18.56 -22.45 -4.30
CA ASN A 224 -18.83 -21.62 -5.48
C ASN A 224 -17.88 -21.91 -6.67
N LYS A 225 -17.74 -23.19 -6.97
CA LYS A 225 -16.80 -23.71 -7.94
C LYS A 225 -17.12 -23.26 -9.37
N LYS A 226 -16.12 -22.65 -10.06
CA LYS A 226 -16.13 -22.41 -11.49
C LYS A 226 -15.09 -23.31 -12.17
N VAL A 227 -15.50 -24.01 -13.23
CA VAL A 227 -14.62 -24.90 -13.99
C VAL A 227 -14.19 -24.21 -15.28
N VAL A 228 -12.89 -24.20 -15.54
CA VAL A 228 -12.30 -23.63 -16.74
C VAL A 228 -11.41 -24.67 -17.42
N ASN A 229 -11.65 -24.90 -18.71
CA ASN A 229 -10.83 -25.79 -19.52
C ASN A 229 -9.85 -24.94 -20.35
N VAL A 230 -8.58 -25.17 -20.19
CA VAL A 230 -7.50 -24.44 -20.87
C VAL A 230 -6.85 -25.36 -21.88
N SER A 231 -6.72 -24.90 -23.10
CA SER A 231 -6.06 -25.64 -24.19
C SER A 231 -4.56 -25.33 -24.23
N ALA A 232 -3.77 -26.35 -24.58
CA ALA A 232 -2.32 -26.20 -24.73
C ALA A 232 -1.96 -25.07 -25.72
N PHE A 233 -1.00 -24.24 -25.35
CA PHE A 233 -0.46 -23.11 -26.12
C PHE A 233 -1.52 -22.11 -26.62
N LYS A 234 -2.69 -22.09 -25.99
CA LYS A 234 -3.76 -21.13 -26.28
C LYS A 234 -4.05 -20.32 -25.03
N PRO A 235 -3.55 -19.07 -24.96
CA PRO A 235 -3.85 -18.20 -23.84
C PRO A 235 -5.36 -17.94 -23.72
N GLU A 236 -5.87 -17.93 -22.50
CA GLU A 236 -7.26 -17.64 -22.22
C GLU A 236 -7.40 -16.57 -21.16
N ILE A 237 -8.36 -15.67 -21.34
CA ILE A 237 -8.78 -14.69 -20.34
C ILE A 237 -10.11 -15.18 -19.77
N VAL A 238 -10.15 -15.40 -18.48
CA VAL A 238 -11.34 -15.87 -17.77
C VAL A 238 -11.81 -14.80 -16.82
N SER A 239 -13.05 -14.32 -17.01
CA SER A 239 -13.67 -13.41 -16.05
C SER A 239 -13.94 -14.12 -14.72
N LEU A 240 -13.53 -13.51 -13.61
CA LEU A 240 -13.77 -13.96 -12.26
C LEU A 240 -15.03 -13.27 -11.74
N ASP A 241 -16.15 -13.99 -11.69
CA ASP A 241 -17.37 -13.50 -11.04
C ASP A 241 -17.16 -13.60 -9.50
N ILE A 242 -16.47 -12.62 -8.94
CA ILE A 242 -16.07 -12.64 -7.52
C ILE A 242 -17.30 -12.43 -6.64
N PRO A 243 -17.67 -13.39 -5.78
CA PRO A 243 -18.79 -13.24 -4.85
C PRO A 243 -18.54 -12.12 -3.85
N ASN A 244 -19.58 -11.37 -3.48
CA ASN A 244 -19.50 -10.33 -2.47
C ASN A 244 -18.93 -10.87 -1.15
N GLY A 245 -17.83 -10.25 -0.68
CA GLY A 245 -17.16 -10.64 0.56
C GLY A 245 -16.14 -11.78 0.43
N ALA A 246 -15.89 -12.28 -0.78
CA ALA A 246 -14.77 -13.21 -1.01
C ALA A 246 -13.43 -12.46 -0.90
N ASN A 247 -12.52 -13.00 -0.09
CA ASN A 247 -11.19 -12.44 0.15
C ASN A 247 -10.06 -13.27 -0.46
N SER A 248 -10.38 -14.49 -0.96
CA SER A 248 -9.38 -15.40 -1.49
C SER A 248 -9.95 -16.24 -2.62
N VAL A 249 -9.14 -16.52 -3.62
CA VAL A 249 -9.41 -17.51 -4.66
C VAL A 249 -8.48 -18.70 -4.45
N VAL A 250 -9.03 -19.90 -4.55
CA VAL A 250 -8.27 -21.15 -4.57
C VAL A 250 -8.40 -21.74 -5.96
N VAL A 251 -7.29 -22.14 -6.53
CA VAL A 251 -7.25 -22.75 -7.85
C VAL A 251 -6.82 -24.20 -7.70
N GLU A 252 -7.68 -25.14 -8.10
CA GLU A 252 -7.35 -26.56 -8.20
C GLU A 252 -7.14 -26.94 -9.65
N TYR A 253 -6.14 -27.75 -9.91
CA TYR A 253 -5.77 -28.17 -11.25
C TYR A 253 -6.04 -29.65 -11.41
N TYR A 254 -6.55 -30.03 -12.57
CA TYR A 254 -6.76 -31.41 -12.95
C TYR A 254 -6.00 -31.73 -14.23
N LEU A 255 -5.04 -32.64 -14.14
CA LEU A 255 -4.42 -33.27 -15.28
C LEU A 255 -4.79 -34.75 -15.27
N LEU A 256 -5.30 -35.25 -16.39
CA LEU A 256 -5.62 -36.70 -16.58
C LEU A 256 -6.48 -37.27 -15.46
N GLY A 257 -7.36 -36.46 -14.85
CA GLY A 257 -8.30 -36.91 -13.83
C GLY A 257 -7.75 -37.00 -12.40
N SER A 258 -6.52 -36.61 -12.16
CA SER A 258 -5.94 -36.59 -10.82
C SER A 258 -5.85 -35.11 -10.32
N PRO A 259 -6.46 -34.79 -9.19
CA PRO A 259 -6.36 -33.43 -8.64
C PRO A 259 -4.93 -33.14 -8.16
N ILE A 260 -4.36 -32.03 -8.61
CA ILE A 260 -3.12 -31.49 -8.09
C ILE A 260 -3.46 -30.16 -7.43
N LEU A 261 -3.43 -30.14 -6.11
CA LEU A 261 -3.66 -28.93 -5.33
C LEU A 261 -2.45 -28.01 -5.42
N ILE A 262 -2.64 -26.85 -6.00
CA ILE A 262 -1.66 -25.76 -5.90
C ILE A 262 -2.31 -24.64 -5.11
N TYR A 263 -1.69 -24.33 -3.98
CA TYR A 263 -2.15 -23.28 -3.12
C TYR A 263 -1.73 -21.92 -3.66
N GLY A 264 -2.68 -21.16 -4.16
CA GLY A 264 -2.54 -19.75 -4.34
C GLY A 264 -3.53 -19.05 -3.43
N SER A 265 -3.12 -18.59 -2.27
CA SER A 265 -3.97 -17.71 -1.50
C SER A 265 -3.72 -16.28 -1.91
N ARG A 266 -4.77 -15.61 -2.34
CA ARG A 266 -4.78 -14.17 -2.43
C ARG A 266 -6.00 -13.64 -1.73
N SER A 267 -5.78 -12.63 -0.90
CA SER A 267 -6.88 -11.77 -0.51
C SER A 267 -7.34 -11.01 -1.75
N LEU A 268 -8.44 -11.42 -2.35
CA LEU A 268 -9.16 -10.63 -3.32
C LEU A 268 -9.78 -9.45 -2.57
N VAL A 269 -8.97 -8.46 -2.29
CA VAL A 269 -9.47 -7.19 -1.82
C VAL A 269 -9.89 -6.43 -3.07
N TYR A 270 -11.10 -5.91 -3.07
CA TYR A 270 -11.76 -5.14 -4.13
C TYR A 270 -10.85 -4.51 -5.19
N PRO A 271 -11.21 -4.58 -6.48
CA PRO A 271 -10.41 -4.04 -7.59
C PRO A 271 -9.94 -2.59 -7.40
N LEU A 272 -10.73 -1.74 -6.77
CA LEU A 272 -10.37 -0.36 -6.40
C LEU A 272 -9.31 -0.27 -5.31
N THR A 273 -9.16 -1.28 -4.47
CA THR A 273 -8.14 -1.34 -3.43
C THR A 273 -6.82 -1.93 -3.93
N TYR A 274 -6.80 -2.62 -5.04
CA TYR A 274 -5.58 -3.28 -5.53
C TYR A 274 -4.64 -2.34 -6.29
N LEU A 275 -5.16 -1.54 -7.22
CA LEU A 275 -4.42 -0.41 -7.79
C LEU A 275 -4.02 0.60 -6.70
N GLY A 276 -4.92 0.77 -5.73
CA GLY A 276 -4.68 1.52 -4.55
C GLY A 276 -3.58 0.97 -3.66
N HIS A 277 -3.28 -0.32 -3.60
CA HIS A 277 -2.44 -0.83 -2.52
C HIS A 277 -1.00 -0.37 -2.59
N GLU A 278 -0.38 -0.29 -3.78
CA GLU A 278 0.96 0.30 -3.88
C GLU A 278 0.94 1.81 -3.83
N VAL A 279 0.09 2.42 -4.62
CA VAL A 279 -0.10 3.86 -4.56
C VAL A 279 -0.54 4.28 -3.17
N LEU A 280 -1.42 3.48 -2.52
CA LEU A 280 -1.82 3.67 -1.14
C LEU A 280 -0.67 3.46 -0.16
N SER A 281 0.31 2.57 -0.44
CA SER A 281 1.49 2.42 0.42
C SER A 281 2.39 3.65 0.39
N PHE A 282 2.44 4.35 -0.73
CA PHE A 282 3.20 5.60 -0.85
C PHE A 282 2.49 6.80 -0.24
N TYR A 283 1.16 6.75 -0.08
CA TYR A 283 0.40 7.83 0.51
C TYR A 283 0.76 8.11 1.98
N PRO A 284 0.78 7.13 2.91
CA PRO A 284 1.33 7.34 4.25
C PRO A 284 2.81 7.76 4.25
N SER A 285 3.60 7.29 3.28
CA SER A 285 5.00 7.71 3.15
C SER A 285 5.12 9.21 2.83
N ALA A 286 4.21 9.76 2.02
CA ALA A 286 4.13 11.20 1.76
C ALA A 286 3.80 12.00 3.01
N LEU A 287 3.04 11.42 3.92
CA LEU A 287 2.62 12.04 5.17
C LEU A 287 3.62 11.85 6.31
N ALA A 288 4.56 10.89 6.18
CA ALA A 288 5.48 10.49 7.24
C ALA A 288 6.32 11.66 7.78
N PHE A 289 6.78 12.57 6.90
CA PHE A 289 7.51 13.77 7.34
C PHE A 289 6.63 14.70 8.16
N TYR A 290 5.38 14.91 7.73
CA TYR A 290 4.45 15.73 8.47
C TYR A 290 4.08 15.07 9.80
N ALA A 291 3.66 13.80 9.79
CA ALA A 291 3.27 13.05 10.99
C ALA A 291 4.43 12.93 11.99
N GLY A 292 5.66 12.76 11.50
CA GLY A 292 6.86 12.61 12.32
C GLY A 292 7.39 13.93 12.91
N PHE A 293 7.31 15.04 12.19
CA PHE A 293 7.94 16.28 12.64
C PHE A 293 6.95 17.38 13.09
N PHE A 294 5.71 17.36 12.61
CA PHE A 294 4.74 18.36 13.01
C PHE A 294 4.36 18.35 14.50
N PRO A 295 4.45 17.22 15.25
CA PRO A 295 4.35 17.24 16.70
C PRO A 295 5.28 18.26 17.39
N PHE A 296 6.52 18.44 16.91
CA PHE A 296 7.43 19.45 17.47
C PHE A 296 6.93 20.88 17.25
N VAL A 297 6.37 21.15 16.07
CA VAL A 297 5.76 22.44 15.76
C VAL A 297 4.53 22.68 16.63
N ALA A 298 3.71 21.65 16.81
CA ALA A 298 2.51 21.70 17.65
C ALA A 298 2.85 21.91 19.14
N ILE A 299 3.89 21.25 19.64
CA ILE A 299 4.46 21.48 20.99
C ILE A 299 4.92 22.94 21.12
N TYR A 300 5.68 23.45 20.15
CA TYR A 300 6.14 24.83 20.15
C TYR A 300 4.96 25.83 20.10
N LEU A 301 3.93 25.55 19.31
CA LEU A 301 2.71 26.38 19.27
C LEU A 301 2.02 26.43 20.62
N ALA A 302 1.76 25.28 21.21
CA ALA A 302 1.14 25.15 22.51
C ALA A 302 1.96 25.85 23.61
N TYR A 303 3.28 25.64 23.60
CA TYR A 303 4.21 26.30 24.47
C TYR A 303 4.12 27.83 24.32
N SER A 304 4.19 28.35 23.07
CA SER A 304 4.20 29.80 22.80
C SER A 304 2.87 30.50 23.07
N MET A 305 1.76 29.76 23.04
CA MET A 305 0.43 30.33 23.29
C MET A 305 -0.02 30.19 24.74
N PHE A 306 0.48 29.21 25.48
CA PHE A 306 0.03 28.97 26.84
C PHE A 306 1.17 28.97 27.87
N ALA A 307 2.14 28.06 27.79
CA ALA A 307 3.12 27.84 28.84
C ALA A 307 4.07 29.03 29.02
N ASN A 308 4.59 29.61 27.94
CA ASN A 308 5.49 30.74 27.98
C ASN A 308 4.77 32.03 28.46
N PRO A 309 3.60 32.44 27.94
CA PRO A 309 2.85 33.57 28.47
C PRO A 309 2.45 33.45 29.94
N ARG A 310 2.21 32.18 30.41
CA ARG A 310 1.93 31.96 31.83
C ARG A 310 3.15 32.23 32.69
N SER A 311 4.30 31.62 32.38
CA SER A 311 5.50 31.75 33.19
C SER A 311 6.05 33.18 33.21
N ASN A 312 5.76 34.01 32.20
CA ASN A 312 6.20 35.41 32.10
C ASN A 312 5.17 36.40 32.64
N GLY A 313 4.10 35.95 33.33
CA GLY A 313 3.07 36.84 33.89
C GLY A 313 2.14 37.48 32.85
N THR A 314 2.34 37.23 31.55
CA THR A 314 1.51 37.83 30.49
C THR A 314 0.05 37.38 30.56
N LEU A 315 -0.22 36.19 31.10
CA LEU A 315 -1.58 35.71 31.27
C LEU A 315 -2.34 36.45 32.39
N GLU A 316 -1.65 36.86 33.45
CA GLU A 316 -2.21 37.66 34.54
C GLU A 316 -2.76 38.97 34.01
N PHE A 317 -2.01 39.63 33.11
CA PHE A 317 -2.45 40.85 32.46
C PHE A 317 -3.70 40.67 31.60
N LEU A 318 -3.84 39.50 30.97
CA LEU A 318 -5.03 39.16 30.18
C LEU A 318 -6.23 38.83 31.09
N LEU A 319 -5.98 38.28 32.26
CA LEU A 319 -7.01 37.94 33.28
C LEU A 319 -7.51 39.17 34.05
N ALA A 320 -6.78 40.31 33.96
CA ALA A 320 -7.28 41.62 34.46
C ALA A 320 -8.51 42.11 33.67
N ARG A 321 -8.80 41.51 32.49
CA ARG A 321 -10.05 41.70 31.74
C ARG A 321 -11.13 40.74 32.26
N PRO A 322 -12.43 40.96 32.01
CA PRO A 322 -13.50 40.05 32.45
C PRO A 322 -13.52 38.72 31.65
N VAL A 323 -12.42 37.98 31.72
CA VAL A 323 -12.27 36.64 31.09
C VAL A 323 -11.91 35.64 32.17
N THR A 324 -12.65 34.54 32.24
CA THR A 324 -12.36 33.46 33.20
C THR A 324 -11.16 32.61 32.75
N LYS A 325 -10.40 32.06 33.71
CA LYS A 325 -9.29 31.13 33.48
C LYS A 325 -9.68 29.98 32.53
N GLY A 326 -10.88 29.43 32.70
CA GLY A 326 -11.39 28.36 31.86
C GLY A 326 -11.58 28.77 30.40
N ILE A 327 -12.20 29.94 30.16
CA ILE A 327 -12.41 30.47 28.82
C ILE A 327 -11.05 30.71 28.14
N LEU A 328 -10.09 31.28 28.84
CA LEU A 328 -8.76 31.55 28.31
C LEU A 328 -8.02 30.25 27.95
N TYR A 329 -8.06 29.28 28.86
CA TYR A 329 -7.41 27.98 28.65
C TYR A 329 -8.01 27.22 27.46
N PHE A 330 -9.33 27.01 27.45
CA PHE A 330 -9.99 26.24 26.41
C PHE A 330 -9.99 26.94 25.05
N ASN A 331 -10.11 28.27 24.99
CA ASN A 331 -10.03 28.98 23.70
C ASN A 331 -8.65 28.79 23.05
N ARG A 332 -7.58 28.89 23.81
CA ARG A 332 -6.22 28.69 23.29
C ARG A 332 -5.93 27.25 22.93
N LEU A 333 -6.39 26.30 23.76
CA LEU A 333 -6.29 24.88 23.45
C LEU A 333 -7.03 24.54 22.15
N MET A 334 -8.29 24.96 22.03
CA MET A 334 -9.10 24.74 20.83
C MET A 334 -8.51 25.43 19.59
N ALA A 335 -7.96 26.62 19.73
CA ALA A 335 -7.28 27.31 18.65
C ALA A 335 -6.09 26.48 18.10
N ASN A 336 -5.28 25.89 19.00
CA ASN A 336 -4.19 25.01 18.58
C ASN A 336 -4.67 23.70 17.98
N LEU A 337 -5.69 23.06 18.55
CA LEU A 337 -6.29 21.84 17.99
C LEU A 337 -6.90 22.09 16.61
N LEU A 338 -7.59 23.21 16.40
CA LEU A 338 -8.09 23.62 15.09
C LEU A 338 -6.94 23.89 14.09
N THR A 339 -5.85 24.48 14.55
CA THR A 339 -4.65 24.68 13.70
C THR A 339 -4.08 23.34 13.25
N VAL A 340 -3.96 22.36 14.16
CA VAL A 340 -3.50 21.01 13.84
C VAL A 340 -4.46 20.33 12.86
N LEU A 341 -5.78 20.42 13.09
CA LEU A 341 -6.79 19.80 12.21
C LEU A 341 -6.70 20.38 10.78
N VAL A 342 -6.73 21.70 10.66
CA VAL A 342 -6.66 22.38 9.35
C VAL A 342 -5.34 22.05 8.64
N SER A 343 -4.22 22.05 9.36
CA SER A 343 -2.92 21.67 8.82
C SER A 343 -2.89 20.23 8.34
N SER A 344 -3.45 19.28 9.11
CA SER A 344 -3.55 17.88 8.72
C SER A 344 -4.41 17.70 7.48
N VAL A 345 -5.57 18.37 7.40
CA VAL A 345 -6.43 18.34 6.21
C VAL A 345 -5.69 18.85 4.98
N ILE A 346 -5.02 20.01 5.09
CA ILE A 346 -4.30 20.59 3.95
C ILE A 346 -3.23 19.63 3.42
N VAL A 347 -2.38 19.10 4.30
CA VAL A 347 -1.28 18.22 3.89
C VAL A 347 -1.81 16.92 3.29
N ASN A 348 -2.84 16.32 3.90
CA ASN A 348 -3.47 15.10 3.38
C ASN A 348 -4.10 15.31 2.00
N VAL A 349 -4.87 16.39 1.82
CA VAL A 349 -5.50 16.69 0.53
C VAL A 349 -4.46 16.98 -0.54
N VAL A 350 -3.42 17.75 -0.22
CA VAL A 350 -2.34 18.06 -1.17
C VAL A 350 -1.56 16.79 -1.53
N ALA A 351 -1.23 15.94 -0.56
CA ALA A 351 -0.56 14.67 -0.82
C ALA A 351 -1.41 13.74 -1.71
N ALA A 352 -2.70 13.62 -1.41
CA ALA A 352 -3.64 12.84 -2.22
C ALA A 352 -3.75 13.37 -3.65
N LEU A 353 -3.86 14.68 -3.83
CA LEU A 353 -3.91 15.30 -5.15
C LEU A 353 -2.62 15.08 -5.95
N VAL A 354 -1.46 15.28 -5.35
CA VAL A 354 -0.17 15.11 -6.03
C VAL A 354 0.05 13.66 -6.44
N ILE A 355 -0.21 12.71 -5.55
CA ILE A 355 -0.09 11.29 -5.85
C ILE A 355 -1.11 10.88 -6.93
N SER A 356 -2.37 11.30 -6.81
CA SER A 356 -3.40 11.00 -7.80
C SER A 356 -3.09 11.58 -9.18
N LEU A 357 -2.55 12.80 -9.25
CA LEU A 357 -2.14 13.42 -10.52
C LEU A 357 -0.92 12.72 -11.13
N TYR A 358 0.00 12.25 -10.30
CA TYR A 358 1.19 11.55 -10.76
C TYR A 358 0.89 10.13 -11.23
N THR A 359 0.04 9.40 -10.49
CA THR A 359 -0.28 8.00 -10.77
C THR A 359 -1.53 7.80 -11.63
N GLY A 360 -2.33 8.85 -11.84
CA GLY A 360 -3.65 8.74 -12.50
C GLY A 360 -4.72 8.05 -11.64
N ILE A 361 -4.38 7.60 -10.42
CA ILE A 361 -5.26 6.82 -9.55
C ILE A 361 -5.82 7.71 -8.44
N PRO A 362 -7.14 7.89 -8.34
CA PRO A 362 -7.73 8.71 -7.30
C PRO A 362 -7.63 8.03 -5.94
N ILE A 363 -7.08 8.73 -4.95
CA ILE A 363 -7.13 8.29 -3.55
C ILE A 363 -8.54 8.45 -3.02
N ALA A 364 -9.11 7.37 -2.49
CA ALA A 364 -10.47 7.37 -1.98
C ALA A 364 -10.64 8.34 -0.80
N SER A 365 -11.71 9.13 -0.80
CA SER A 365 -11.94 10.17 0.20
C SER A 365 -12.00 9.67 1.64
N TYR A 366 -12.48 8.44 1.85
CA TYR A 366 -12.51 7.83 3.18
C TYR A 366 -11.10 7.62 3.75
N ILE A 367 -10.11 7.29 2.90
CA ILE A 367 -8.69 7.11 3.30
C ILE A 367 -8.11 8.46 3.74
N ILE A 368 -8.37 9.53 2.96
CA ILE A 368 -7.94 10.88 3.31
C ILE A 368 -8.50 11.30 4.67
N ILE A 369 -9.78 10.99 4.92
CA ILE A 369 -10.43 11.28 6.21
C ILE A 369 -9.80 10.47 7.35
N MET A 370 -9.60 9.18 7.15
CA MET A 370 -9.02 8.30 8.18
C MET A 370 -7.59 8.72 8.53
N GLU A 371 -6.74 8.94 7.53
CA GLU A 371 -5.36 9.42 7.74
C GLU A 371 -5.33 10.80 8.42
N THR A 372 -6.22 11.70 8.02
CA THR A 372 -6.36 12.99 8.69
C THR A 372 -6.70 12.83 10.16
N LEU A 373 -7.62 11.92 10.51
CA LEU A 373 -8.00 11.65 11.91
C LEU A 373 -6.86 10.99 12.69
N GLY A 374 -6.14 10.04 12.09
CA GLY A 374 -4.98 9.39 12.70
C GLY A 374 -3.89 10.40 13.07
N ILE A 375 -3.46 11.19 12.09
CA ILE A 375 -2.44 12.22 12.29
C ILE A 375 -2.93 13.32 13.24
N PHE A 376 -4.18 13.78 13.09
CA PHE A 376 -4.75 14.79 13.95
C PHE A 376 -4.74 14.36 15.43
N THR A 377 -5.15 13.13 15.73
CA THR A 377 -5.16 12.64 17.11
C THR A 377 -3.76 12.47 17.68
N ASN A 378 -2.82 11.95 16.88
CA ASN A 378 -1.41 11.83 17.25
C ASN A 378 -0.81 13.19 17.64
N VAL A 379 -0.89 14.18 16.74
CA VAL A 379 -0.32 15.52 16.97
C VAL A 379 -1.04 16.25 18.11
N SER A 380 -2.36 16.14 18.21
CA SER A 380 -3.18 16.77 19.25
C SER A 380 -2.85 16.27 20.65
N ALA A 381 -2.42 15.01 20.79
CA ALA A 381 -1.97 14.47 22.07
C ALA A 381 -0.76 15.26 22.60
N TYR A 382 0.19 15.61 21.76
CA TYR A 382 1.37 16.41 22.16
C TYR A 382 1.03 17.87 22.47
N VAL A 383 0.04 18.45 21.78
CA VAL A 383 -0.55 19.74 22.20
C VAL A 383 -1.11 19.63 23.62
N SER A 384 -1.94 18.64 23.88
CA SER A 384 -2.58 18.43 25.20
C SER A 384 -1.55 18.16 26.30
N LEU A 385 -0.50 17.37 26.02
CA LEU A 385 0.63 17.16 26.94
C LEU A 385 1.35 18.47 27.25
N THR A 386 1.57 19.33 26.27
CA THR A 386 2.21 20.63 26.46
C THR A 386 1.35 21.54 27.34
N TYR A 387 0.03 21.52 27.17
CA TYR A 387 -0.91 22.23 28.04
C TYR A 387 -0.94 21.65 29.45
N MET A 388 -0.84 20.33 29.60
CA MET A 388 -0.77 19.65 30.90
C MET A 388 0.48 20.13 31.67
N PHE A 389 1.65 19.95 31.08
CA PHE A 389 2.90 20.37 31.72
C PHE A 389 2.99 21.89 31.87
N GLY A 390 2.42 22.66 30.94
CA GLY A 390 2.27 24.10 31.07
C GLY A 390 1.35 24.51 32.21
N GLY A 391 0.37 23.69 32.60
CA GLY A 391 -0.48 23.91 33.78
C GLY A 391 0.16 23.44 35.09
N LEU A 392 0.96 22.39 35.07
CA LEU A 392 1.59 21.79 36.26
C LEU A 392 2.91 22.44 36.67
N ALA A 393 3.75 22.76 35.68
CA ALA A 393 5.10 23.22 35.95
C ALA A 393 5.14 24.76 36.14
N LYS A 394 5.97 25.22 37.10
CA LYS A 394 6.23 26.66 37.29
C LYS A 394 7.12 27.22 36.16
N GLU A 395 8.04 26.41 35.65
CA GLU A 395 8.94 26.79 34.56
C GLU A 395 8.39 26.37 33.21
N SER A 396 8.31 27.33 32.29
CA SER A 396 7.83 27.06 30.92
C SER A 396 8.68 26.06 30.15
N LYS A 397 10.01 25.99 30.45
CA LYS A 397 10.94 25.06 29.80
C LYS A 397 10.55 23.60 29.95
N ILE A 398 9.96 23.25 31.11
CA ILE A 398 9.48 21.87 31.39
C ILE A 398 8.32 21.52 30.45
N ALA A 399 7.41 22.47 30.22
CA ALA A 399 6.27 22.28 29.30
C ALA A 399 6.72 22.11 27.83
N LEU A 400 7.91 22.54 27.47
CA LEU A 400 8.49 22.30 26.15
C LEU A 400 9.23 20.95 26.13
N ALA A 401 10.09 20.68 27.14
CA ALA A 401 11.00 19.55 27.14
C ALA A 401 10.29 18.18 27.32
N LEU A 402 9.36 18.09 28.27
CA LEU A 402 8.72 16.81 28.59
C LEU A 402 7.90 16.20 27.45
N PRO A 403 7.08 16.96 26.70
CA PRO A 403 6.39 16.40 25.52
C PRO A 403 7.36 15.91 24.45
N ILE A 404 8.50 16.62 24.25
CA ILE A 404 9.54 16.18 23.31
C ILE A 404 10.18 14.88 23.77
N ILE A 405 10.52 14.74 25.05
CA ILE A 405 11.07 13.49 25.61
C ILE A 405 10.06 12.35 25.42
N LEU A 406 8.80 12.58 25.74
CA LEU A 406 7.74 11.57 25.57
C LEU A 406 7.54 11.18 24.10
N TYR A 407 7.73 12.12 23.16
CA TYR A 407 7.68 11.81 21.73
C TYR A 407 8.67 10.70 21.34
N PHE A 408 9.87 10.70 21.90
CA PHE A 408 10.87 9.67 21.61
C PHE A 408 10.71 8.40 22.46
N VAL A 409 10.21 8.52 23.69
CA VAL A 409 10.10 7.40 24.63
C VAL A 409 8.89 6.51 24.31
N LEU A 410 7.74 7.08 23.97
CA LEU A 410 6.51 6.33 23.78
C LEU A 410 6.56 5.32 22.60
N PRO A 411 7.15 5.61 21.46
CA PRO A 411 7.34 4.62 20.40
C PRO A 411 8.24 3.45 20.82
N VAL A 412 9.28 3.71 21.64
CA VAL A 412 10.15 2.65 22.18
C VAL A 412 9.35 1.70 23.08
N ILE A 413 8.46 2.25 23.91
CA ILE A 413 7.56 1.44 24.77
C ILE A 413 6.65 0.56 23.89
N SER A 414 6.08 1.11 22.84
CA SER A 414 5.25 0.35 21.89
C SER A 414 6.03 -0.79 21.23
N PHE A 415 7.27 -0.53 20.82
CA PHE A 415 8.15 -1.52 20.23
C PHE A 415 8.43 -2.70 21.17
N LEU A 416 8.53 -2.47 22.47
CA LEU A 416 8.66 -3.56 23.46
C LEU A 416 7.46 -4.52 23.44
N GLY A 417 6.29 -4.05 23.08
CA GLY A 417 5.08 -4.87 22.92
C GLY A 417 5.20 -5.93 21.83
N SER A 418 6.07 -5.75 20.84
CA SER A 418 6.27 -6.72 19.74
C SER A 418 7.08 -7.95 20.13
N PHE A 419 7.81 -7.92 21.27
CA PHE A 419 8.65 -9.04 21.70
C PHE A 419 7.91 -10.17 22.40
N SER A 420 6.70 -9.92 22.92
CA SER A 420 5.96 -10.96 23.63
C SER A 420 4.44 -10.74 23.54
N PRO A 421 3.66 -11.79 23.28
CA PRO A 421 2.19 -11.69 23.28
C PRO A 421 1.60 -11.15 24.58
N SER A 422 2.24 -11.42 25.73
CA SER A 422 1.81 -10.92 27.05
C SER A 422 1.99 -9.40 27.21
N MET A 423 2.89 -8.79 26.44
CA MET A 423 3.17 -7.34 26.45
C MET A 423 2.46 -6.58 25.31
N TYR A 424 1.63 -7.28 24.56
CA TYR A 424 0.95 -6.72 23.40
C TYR A 424 0.13 -5.45 23.70
N TRP A 425 -0.41 -5.32 24.91
CA TRP A 425 -1.10 -4.12 25.36
C TRP A 425 -0.25 -2.84 25.29
N LEU A 426 1.10 -2.96 25.30
CA LEU A 426 2.01 -1.81 25.14
C LEU A 426 1.87 -1.14 23.77
N ALA A 427 1.37 -1.84 22.75
CA ALA A 427 1.10 -1.27 21.45
C ALA A 427 0.01 -0.18 21.47
N TYR A 428 -0.85 -0.18 22.52
CA TYR A 428 -1.86 0.87 22.71
C TYR A 428 -1.35 2.10 23.48
N VAL A 429 -0.09 2.07 23.95
CA VAL A 429 0.46 3.17 24.77
C VAL A 429 0.75 4.45 23.97
N PRO A 430 1.32 4.43 22.75
CA PRO A 430 1.68 5.67 22.07
C PRO A 430 0.45 6.42 21.53
N PRO A 431 0.51 7.76 21.47
CA PRO A 431 -0.56 8.58 20.87
C PRO A 431 -0.84 8.25 19.39
N SER A 432 0.15 7.69 18.67
CA SER A 432 0.06 7.29 17.26
C SER A 432 -0.69 5.98 17.03
N VAL A 433 -1.25 5.34 18.07
CA VAL A 433 -1.92 4.04 17.95
C VAL A 433 -3.07 4.02 16.94
N LEU A 434 -3.86 5.11 16.84
CA LEU A 434 -4.93 5.19 15.86
C LEU A 434 -4.39 5.33 14.44
N GLU A 435 -3.34 6.11 14.24
CA GLU A 435 -2.62 6.23 12.96
C GLU A 435 -2.04 4.87 12.56
N SER A 436 -1.38 4.15 13.47
CA SER A 436 -0.88 2.80 13.22
C SER A 436 -1.99 1.82 12.84
N TYR A 437 -3.13 1.85 13.55
CA TYR A 437 -4.29 1.02 13.20
C TYR A 437 -4.80 1.31 11.78
N ILE A 438 -4.88 2.59 11.40
CA ILE A 438 -5.34 3.01 10.06
C ILE A 438 -4.36 2.53 9.00
N ASN A 439 -3.05 2.71 9.21
CA ASN A 439 -2.02 2.21 8.32
C ASN A 439 -2.08 0.69 8.14
N ASP A 440 -2.20 -0.07 9.24
CA ASP A 440 -2.36 -1.52 9.19
C ASP A 440 -3.59 -1.94 8.35
N LYS A 441 -4.68 -1.15 8.42
CA LYS A 441 -5.88 -1.37 7.60
C LYS A 441 -5.64 -1.08 6.13
N ILE A 442 -4.96 0.02 5.81
CA ILE A 442 -4.64 0.42 4.44
C ILE A 442 -3.71 -0.62 3.81
N PHE A 443 -2.70 -1.09 4.54
CA PHE A 443 -1.73 -2.09 4.06
C PHE A 443 -2.21 -3.54 4.14
N ASN A 444 -3.43 -3.77 4.63
CA ASN A 444 -3.98 -5.10 4.85
C ASN A 444 -3.05 -6.03 5.66
N ILE A 445 -2.29 -5.45 6.59
CA ILE A 445 -1.44 -6.20 7.52
C ILE A 445 -2.35 -6.93 8.51
N SER A 446 -2.00 -8.17 8.85
CA SER A 446 -2.72 -8.95 9.85
C SER A 446 -2.78 -8.17 11.17
N GLN A 447 -4.00 -7.71 11.52
CA GLN A 447 -4.17 -6.75 12.59
C GLN A 447 -4.11 -7.39 13.95
N SER A 448 -3.25 -6.82 14.72
CA SER A 448 -3.16 -7.07 16.13
C SER A 448 -3.90 -6.01 16.97
N LEU A 449 -4.09 -4.79 16.42
CA LEU A 449 -4.78 -3.70 17.08
C LEU A 449 -6.31 -3.75 16.84
N SER A 450 -7.11 -3.45 17.86
CA SER A 450 -8.56 -3.27 17.70
C SER A 450 -8.92 -1.81 17.46
N LEU A 451 -9.93 -1.55 16.63
CA LEU A 451 -10.42 -0.20 16.37
C LEU A 451 -10.84 0.51 17.67
N LEU A 452 -11.64 -0.18 18.50
CA LEU A 452 -12.12 0.40 19.74
C LEU A 452 -10.98 0.78 20.69
N GLY A 453 -9.99 -0.12 20.87
CA GLY A 453 -8.81 0.14 21.71
C GLY A 453 -8.02 1.33 21.21
N SER A 454 -7.79 1.43 19.90
CA SER A 454 -7.04 2.51 19.26
C SER A 454 -7.74 3.86 19.40
N VAL A 455 -9.05 3.91 19.17
CA VAL A 455 -9.87 5.13 19.33
C VAL A 455 -9.91 5.58 20.79
N VAL A 456 -10.12 4.65 21.73
CA VAL A 456 -10.15 4.97 23.18
C VAL A 456 -8.80 5.50 23.64
N SER A 457 -7.70 4.84 23.27
CA SER A 457 -6.36 5.31 23.62
C SER A 457 -6.08 6.70 23.06
N ALA A 458 -6.34 6.93 21.76
CA ALA A 458 -6.15 8.24 21.12
C ALA A 458 -6.99 9.33 21.81
N ALA A 459 -8.26 9.05 22.13
CA ALA A 459 -9.14 9.98 22.84
C ALA A 459 -8.62 10.30 24.26
N LEU A 460 -8.11 9.31 24.98
CA LEU A 460 -7.52 9.51 26.32
C LEU A 460 -6.27 10.40 26.25
N TRP A 461 -5.40 10.22 25.27
CA TRP A 461 -4.21 11.06 25.09
C TRP A 461 -4.53 12.53 24.81
N VAL A 462 -5.64 12.81 24.13
CA VAL A 462 -6.06 14.20 23.87
C VAL A 462 -6.79 14.79 25.06
N THR A 463 -7.67 14.04 25.72
CA THR A 463 -8.59 14.59 26.72
C THR A 463 -8.00 14.62 28.13
N VAL A 464 -7.35 13.55 28.58
CA VAL A 464 -6.85 13.43 29.97
C VAL A 464 -5.78 14.48 30.27
N PRO A 465 -4.72 14.65 29.45
CA PRO A 465 -3.73 15.71 29.69
C PRO A 465 -4.34 17.11 29.66
N ALA A 466 -5.28 17.37 28.74
CA ALA A 466 -5.97 18.66 28.68
C ALA A 466 -6.74 18.98 29.95
N ILE A 467 -7.45 17.99 30.53
CA ILE A 467 -8.20 18.16 31.77
C ILE A 467 -7.24 18.36 32.95
N ILE A 468 -6.19 17.56 33.07
CA ILE A 468 -5.21 17.70 34.16
C ILE A 468 -4.56 19.09 34.12
N GLY A 469 -4.16 19.55 32.93
CA GLY A 469 -3.59 20.89 32.75
C GLY A 469 -4.55 22.01 33.14
N TYR A 470 -5.84 21.87 32.78
CA TYR A 470 -6.86 22.83 33.18
C TYR A 470 -7.08 22.86 34.70
N VAL A 471 -7.20 21.69 35.34
CA VAL A 471 -7.41 21.61 36.82
C VAL A 471 -6.22 22.22 37.55
N ALA A 472 -5.00 21.96 37.09
CA ALA A 472 -3.79 22.55 37.66
C ALA A 472 -3.79 24.09 37.54
N PHE A 473 -4.06 24.58 36.32
CA PHE A 473 -4.12 26.02 36.04
C PHE A 473 -5.23 26.74 36.83
N LYS A 474 -6.39 26.06 37.03
CA LYS A 474 -7.49 26.65 37.79
C LYS A 474 -7.18 26.83 39.27
N LYS A 475 -6.41 25.89 39.87
CA LYS A 475 -6.07 25.86 41.31
C LYS A 475 -4.99 26.88 41.68
N GLU A 476 -4.28 27.41 40.70
CA GLU A 476 -3.22 28.37 40.93
C GLU A 476 -3.85 29.74 41.35
N ASP A 477 -3.43 30.27 42.46
CA ASP A 477 -3.78 31.64 42.87
C ASP A 477 -2.89 32.62 42.03
N ILE A 478 -3.52 33.20 41.00
CA ILE A 478 -2.92 34.21 40.11
C ILE A 478 -3.50 35.54 40.47
#